data_b819d445b20460f6bf5ba6ecc623753d
#
_entry.id   b819d445b20460f6bf5ba6ecc623753d
#
_cell.length_a   1.000
_cell.length_b   1.000
_cell.length_c   1.000
_cell.angle_alpha   90.00
_cell.angle_beta   90.00
_cell.angle_gamma   90.00
#
_symmetry.space_group_name_H-M   'P 1'
#
loop_
_entity.id
_entity.type
_entity.pdbx_description
1 polymer ?
#
loop_
_entity_poly.entity_id
_entity_poly.type
_entity_poly.pdbx_seq_one_letter_code
_entity_poly.pdbx_strand_id
1 'polypeptide(L)'
;MGKLDMVHIFGNDYDTPDGTCLRDYIHVVDLARGHVAALKKIEENCGLFVCNLGTGKGTSVLEMVKAFSKSCGRELPYEFAPRRAGDLPAFWADPAFAKEQLGWVAEKGIQEMCDDVWRWQSKNPNGFHEE
;
A
#
# COMPACT_ATOMS: atom_id res chain seq x y z
N MET A 1 6.37 17.30 -0.48
CA MET A 1 7.59 17.71 0.26
C MET A 1 8.63 18.35 -0.68
N GLY A 2 8.62 18.06 -2.00
CA GLY A 2 9.54 18.66 -2.97
C GLY A 2 11.01 18.20 -2.84
N LYS A 3 11.23 17.02 -2.25
CA LYS A 3 12.58 16.42 -2.18
C LYS A 3 13.02 15.82 -3.52
N LEU A 4 12.05 15.42 -4.34
CA LEU A 4 12.22 14.95 -5.72
C LEU A 4 11.33 15.80 -6.63
N ASP A 5 11.77 16.01 -7.86
CA ASP A 5 11.09 16.88 -8.81
C ASP A 5 9.79 16.27 -9.31
N MET A 6 9.75 14.96 -9.50
CA MET A 6 8.59 14.23 -10.01
C MET A 6 8.55 12.76 -9.60
N VAL A 7 7.42 12.11 -9.84
CA VAL A 7 7.20 10.68 -9.64
C VAL A 7 7.45 9.95 -10.97
N HIS A 8 8.30 8.94 -10.99
CA HIS A 8 8.48 8.07 -12.15
C HIS A 8 7.54 6.88 -12.06
N ILE A 9 6.65 6.72 -13.04
CA ILE A 9 5.75 5.59 -13.18
C ILE A 9 6.35 4.62 -14.20
N PHE A 10 6.75 3.43 -13.76
CA PHE A 10 7.44 2.46 -14.59
C PHE A 10 6.46 1.61 -15.41
N GLY A 11 6.36 1.93 -16.72
CA GLY A 11 5.44 1.34 -17.67
C GLY A 11 4.04 1.99 -17.65
N ASN A 12 3.48 2.15 -18.86
CA ASN A 12 2.13 2.69 -19.09
C ASN A 12 1.38 1.90 -20.17
N ASP A 13 1.89 0.71 -20.47
CA ASP A 13 1.43 -0.15 -21.55
C ASP A 13 1.13 -1.59 -21.06
N TYR A 14 0.93 -1.77 -19.74
CA TYR A 14 0.48 -3.05 -19.17
C TYR A 14 -1.00 -3.30 -19.54
N ASP A 15 -1.37 -4.56 -19.59
CA ASP A 15 -2.77 -4.99 -19.76
C ASP A 15 -3.55 -4.78 -18.44
N THR A 16 -3.84 -3.52 -18.15
CA THR A 16 -4.53 -3.04 -16.96
C THR A 16 -5.41 -1.83 -17.34
N PRO A 17 -6.39 -1.43 -16.53
CA PRO A 17 -7.35 -0.38 -16.90
C PRO A 17 -6.73 0.96 -17.32
N ASP A 18 -5.57 1.33 -16.76
CA ASP A 18 -4.89 2.60 -17.07
C ASP A 18 -3.46 2.43 -17.60
N GLY A 19 -3.08 1.17 -17.91
CA GLY A 19 -1.77 0.83 -18.44
C GLY A 19 -0.66 0.75 -17.38
N THR A 20 -0.92 1.14 -16.12
CA THR A 20 0.06 1.03 -15.04
C THR A 20 -0.14 -0.24 -14.20
N CYS A 21 0.90 -0.68 -13.48
CA CYS A 21 0.81 -1.89 -12.66
C CYS A 21 -0.26 -1.77 -11.57
N LEU A 22 -0.96 -2.89 -11.29
CA LEU A 22 -1.84 -3.04 -10.13
C LEU A 22 -1.08 -3.68 -8.97
N ARG A 23 -1.23 -3.12 -7.77
CA ARG A 23 -0.63 -3.63 -6.53
C ARG A 23 -1.64 -3.58 -5.39
N ASP A 24 -1.45 -4.48 -4.42
CA ASP A 24 -2.23 -4.46 -3.18
C ASP A 24 -1.51 -3.57 -2.17
N TYR A 25 -2.02 -2.36 -2.01
CA TYR A 25 -1.53 -1.43 -1.01
C TYR A 25 -2.31 -1.63 0.29
N ILE A 26 -1.60 -1.94 1.36
CA ILE A 26 -2.17 -2.12 2.69
C ILE A 26 -1.78 -0.96 3.62
N HIS A 27 -2.73 -0.48 4.40
CA HIS A 27 -2.48 0.55 5.40
C HIS A 27 -1.63 -0.01 6.55
N VAL A 28 -0.63 0.75 7.02
CA VAL A 28 0.29 0.31 8.08
C VAL A 28 -0.42 -0.08 9.38
N VAL A 29 -1.53 0.59 9.72
CA VAL A 29 -2.34 0.26 10.90
C VAL A 29 -3.06 -1.08 10.72
N ASP A 30 -3.59 -1.37 9.52
CA ASP A 30 -4.22 -2.66 9.24
C ASP A 30 -3.18 -3.78 9.27
N LEU A 31 -1.98 -3.53 8.73
CA LEU A 31 -0.87 -4.48 8.82
C LEU A 31 -0.50 -4.74 10.29
N ALA A 32 -0.37 -3.69 11.11
CA ALA A 32 -0.08 -3.82 12.54
C ALA A 32 -1.17 -4.62 13.29
N ARG A 33 -2.46 -4.35 12.99
CA ARG A 33 -3.58 -5.13 13.54
C ARG A 33 -3.51 -6.61 13.15
N GLY A 34 -3.07 -6.92 11.93
CA GLY A 34 -2.85 -8.29 11.49
C GLY A 34 -1.77 -9.00 12.32
N HIS A 35 -0.67 -8.31 12.63
CA HIS A 35 0.37 -8.84 13.51
C HIS A 35 -0.16 -9.08 14.93
N VAL A 36 -0.93 -8.14 15.50
CA VAL A 36 -1.55 -8.32 16.82
C VAL A 36 -2.53 -9.50 16.82
N ALA A 37 -3.34 -9.66 15.76
CA ALA A 37 -4.23 -10.81 15.64
C ALA A 37 -3.47 -12.15 15.57
N ALA A 38 -2.31 -12.17 14.90
CA ALA A 38 -1.46 -13.35 14.82
C ALA A 38 -0.87 -13.77 16.16
N LEU A 39 -0.65 -12.85 17.12
CA LEU A 39 -0.17 -13.20 18.47
C LEU A 39 -1.11 -14.19 19.19
N LYS A 40 -2.42 -13.97 19.04
CA LYS A 40 -3.43 -14.90 19.61
C LYS A 40 -3.28 -16.30 19.04
N LYS A 41 -2.97 -16.41 17.75
CA LYS A 41 -2.76 -17.69 17.08
C LYS A 41 -1.50 -18.41 17.60
N ILE A 42 -0.45 -17.65 17.91
CA ILE A 42 0.77 -18.18 18.52
C ILE A 42 0.47 -18.75 19.92
N GLU A 43 -0.36 -18.08 20.73
CA GLU A 43 -0.77 -18.52 22.05
C GLU A 43 -1.53 -19.86 22.02
N GLU A 44 -2.21 -20.17 20.91
CA GLU A 44 -2.86 -21.46 20.67
C GLU A 44 -1.86 -22.62 20.40
N ASN A 45 -0.56 -22.33 20.36
CA ASN A 45 0.50 -23.29 20.02
C ASN A 45 0.29 -23.95 18.63
N CYS A 46 -0.08 -23.15 17.65
CA CYS A 46 -0.51 -23.59 16.31
C CYS A 46 0.62 -24.16 15.43
N GLY A 47 1.89 -24.16 15.90
CA GLY A 47 3.05 -24.51 15.09
C GLY A 47 3.34 -23.45 14.01
N LEU A 48 3.73 -23.88 12.80
CA LEU A 48 3.92 -22.98 11.67
C LEU A 48 2.56 -22.55 11.10
N PHE A 49 2.28 -21.25 11.14
CA PHE A 49 1.09 -20.65 10.57
C PHE A 49 1.49 -19.59 9.52
N VAL A 50 0.94 -19.71 8.32
CA VAL A 50 1.24 -18.80 7.20
C VAL A 50 -0.07 -18.26 6.64
N CYS A 51 -0.22 -16.95 6.55
CA CYS A 51 -1.36 -16.31 5.90
C CYS A 51 -0.94 -15.02 5.20
N ASN A 52 -1.73 -14.64 4.18
CA ASN A 52 -1.55 -13.36 3.49
C ASN A 52 -2.31 -12.26 4.22
N LEU A 53 -1.68 -11.11 4.39
CA LEU A 53 -2.32 -9.88 4.81
C LEU A 53 -2.35 -8.90 3.63
N GLY A 54 -3.53 -8.51 3.23
CA GLY A 54 -3.76 -7.60 2.10
C GLY A 54 -5.21 -7.15 2.04
N THR A 55 -5.52 -6.28 1.08
CA THR A 55 -6.89 -5.81 0.86
C THR A 55 -7.68 -6.73 -0.06
N GLY A 56 -7.01 -7.59 -0.81
CA GLY A 56 -7.60 -8.42 -1.87
C GLY A 56 -7.98 -7.62 -3.11
N LYS A 57 -7.49 -6.40 -3.25
CA LYS A 57 -7.80 -5.51 -4.39
C LYS A 57 -6.52 -4.93 -4.97
N GLY A 58 -6.46 -4.93 -6.31
CA GLY A 58 -5.42 -4.21 -7.04
C GLY A 58 -5.79 -2.74 -7.19
N THR A 59 -4.89 -1.85 -6.79
CA THR A 59 -4.94 -0.41 -7.08
C THR A 59 -3.80 -0.07 -8.01
N SER A 60 -4.05 0.75 -9.04
CA SER A 60 -3.03 1.12 -10.00
C SER A 60 -2.05 2.14 -9.42
N VAL A 61 -0.84 2.17 -9.99
CA VAL A 61 0.16 3.19 -9.60
C VAL A 61 -0.36 4.59 -9.89
N LEU A 62 -1.07 4.78 -11.00
CA LEU A 62 -1.64 6.09 -11.36
C LEU A 62 -2.79 6.49 -10.41
N GLU A 63 -3.63 5.54 -9.97
CA GLU A 63 -4.64 5.78 -8.93
C GLU A 63 -3.99 6.21 -7.60
N MET A 64 -2.88 5.58 -7.21
CA MET A 64 -2.11 5.97 -6.02
C MET A 64 -1.58 7.40 -6.13
N VAL A 65 -1.01 7.79 -7.29
CA VAL A 65 -0.52 9.16 -7.53
C VAL A 65 -1.65 10.17 -7.44
N LYS A 66 -2.82 9.86 -8.02
CA LYS A 66 -4.01 10.71 -7.95
C LYS A 66 -4.55 10.85 -6.51
N ALA A 67 -4.62 9.75 -5.77
CA ALA A 67 -5.05 9.76 -4.37
C ALA A 67 -4.10 10.61 -3.51
N PHE A 68 -2.79 10.46 -3.71
CA PHE A 68 -1.81 11.24 -2.98
C PHE A 68 -1.82 12.74 -3.37
N SER A 69 -2.05 13.06 -4.66
CA SER A 69 -2.26 14.44 -5.12
C SER A 69 -3.42 15.11 -4.37
N LYS A 70 -4.52 14.37 -4.17
CA LYS A 70 -5.67 14.84 -3.40
C LYS A 70 -5.32 15.09 -1.92
N SER A 71 -4.57 14.19 -1.29
CA SER A 71 -4.15 14.32 0.13
C SER A 71 -3.25 15.52 0.36
N CYS A 72 -2.33 15.83 -0.56
CA CYS A 72 -1.42 16.96 -0.43
C CYS A 72 -1.99 18.29 -1.00
N GLY A 73 -3.20 18.27 -1.56
CA GLY A 73 -3.90 19.47 -2.07
C GLY A 73 -3.26 20.08 -3.33
N ARG A 74 -2.43 19.32 -4.04
CA ARG A 74 -1.77 19.75 -5.28
C ARG A 74 -1.55 18.57 -6.21
N GLU A 75 -1.54 18.82 -7.50
CA GLU A 75 -1.12 17.84 -8.50
C GLU A 75 0.34 17.47 -8.28
N LEU A 76 0.62 16.15 -8.21
CA LEU A 76 1.98 15.64 -8.18
C LEU A 76 2.47 15.49 -9.62
N PRO A 77 3.58 16.13 -9.99
CA PRO A 77 4.15 15.93 -11.31
C PRO A 77 4.65 14.48 -11.42
N TYR A 78 4.33 13.83 -12.56
CA TYR A 78 4.82 12.49 -12.85
C TYR A 78 5.17 12.35 -14.32
N GLU A 79 6.02 11.38 -14.63
CA GLU A 79 6.30 10.94 -15.98
C GLU A 79 6.30 9.42 -16.07
N PHE A 80 6.05 8.92 -17.27
CA PHE A 80 6.17 7.48 -17.55
C PHE A 80 7.60 7.15 -17.94
N ALA A 81 8.19 6.19 -17.23
CA ALA A 81 9.47 5.61 -17.51
C ALA A 81 9.31 4.20 -18.12
N PRO A 82 10.34 3.65 -18.79
CA PRO A 82 10.30 2.28 -19.30
C PRO A 82 9.98 1.27 -18.22
N ARG A 83 9.35 0.14 -18.59
CA ARG A 83 9.09 -0.99 -17.66
C ARG A 83 10.36 -1.44 -16.97
N ARG A 84 10.26 -1.79 -15.71
CA ARG A 84 11.34 -2.48 -14.99
C ARG A 84 11.27 -3.98 -15.29
N ALA A 85 12.43 -4.62 -15.40
CA ALA A 85 12.50 -6.07 -15.55
C ALA A 85 11.88 -6.79 -14.33
N GLY A 86 11.00 -7.75 -14.60
CA GLY A 86 10.34 -8.54 -13.55
C GLY A 86 9.05 -7.94 -12.99
N ASP A 87 8.64 -6.74 -13.41
CA ASP A 87 7.34 -6.19 -13.00
C ASP A 87 6.19 -6.97 -13.65
N LEU A 88 5.27 -7.48 -12.82
CA LEU A 88 4.02 -8.10 -13.27
C LEU A 88 2.95 -7.02 -13.48
N PRO A 89 2.06 -7.19 -14.48
CA PRO A 89 0.95 -6.25 -14.70
C PRO A 89 0.06 -6.07 -13.46
N ALA A 90 -0.25 -7.16 -12.78
CA ALA A 90 -1.16 -7.18 -11.64
C ALA A 90 -0.70 -8.18 -10.58
N PHE A 91 -0.81 -7.77 -9.32
CA PHE A 91 -0.50 -8.61 -8.16
C PHE A 91 -1.24 -8.09 -6.92
N TRP A 92 -2.02 -8.95 -6.28
CA TRP A 92 -2.67 -8.71 -4.99
C TRP A 92 -2.82 -9.99 -4.18
N ALA A 93 -2.98 -9.85 -2.87
CA ALA A 93 -3.12 -10.97 -1.97
C ALA A 93 -4.54 -11.56 -2.01
N ASP A 94 -4.67 -12.84 -1.66
CA ASP A 94 -5.93 -13.40 -1.19
C ASP A 94 -5.92 -13.42 0.35
N PRO A 95 -6.69 -12.55 1.03
CA PRO A 95 -6.74 -12.48 2.48
C PRO A 95 -7.81 -13.37 3.12
N ALA A 96 -8.48 -14.23 2.34
CA ALA A 96 -9.60 -15.06 2.84
C ALA A 96 -9.19 -15.92 4.04
N PHE A 97 -8.01 -16.52 4.01
CA PHE A 97 -7.51 -17.35 5.10
C PHE A 97 -7.19 -16.55 6.37
N ALA A 98 -6.65 -15.34 6.23
CA ALA A 98 -6.45 -14.45 7.38
C ALA A 98 -7.78 -14.03 8.02
N LYS A 99 -8.80 -13.76 7.21
CA LYS A 99 -10.15 -13.47 7.70
C LYS A 99 -10.73 -14.65 8.48
N GLU A 100 -10.63 -15.86 7.95
CA GLU A 100 -11.15 -17.07 8.58
C GLU A 100 -10.42 -17.40 9.88
N GLN A 101 -9.09 -17.40 9.86
CA GLN A 101 -8.26 -17.90 10.96
C GLN A 101 -7.93 -16.87 12.03
N LEU A 102 -7.83 -15.59 11.66
CA LEU A 102 -7.47 -14.50 12.56
C LEU A 102 -8.64 -13.54 12.84
N GLY A 103 -9.77 -13.66 12.12
CA GLY A 103 -10.84 -12.67 12.15
C GLY A 103 -10.40 -11.29 11.61
N TRP A 104 -9.29 -11.25 10.87
CA TRP A 104 -8.69 -10.00 10.42
C TRP A 104 -9.10 -9.65 8.99
N VAL A 105 -9.39 -8.37 8.78
CA VAL A 105 -9.60 -7.78 7.44
C VAL A 105 -8.95 -6.40 7.39
N ALA A 106 -8.48 -6.00 6.21
CA ALA A 106 -8.07 -4.64 5.96
C ALA A 106 -9.30 -3.73 5.86
N GLU A 107 -9.33 -2.65 6.62
CA GLU A 107 -10.48 -1.73 6.73
C GLU A 107 -10.21 -0.39 6.03
N LYS A 108 -8.95 0.02 5.94
CA LYS A 108 -8.55 1.34 5.47
C LYS A 108 -8.26 1.35 3.96
N GLY A 109 -8.88 2.32 3.28
CA GLY A 109 -8.73 2.50 1.85
C GLY A 109 -7.52 3.33 1.44
N ILE A 110 -7.28 3.40 0.13
CA ILE A 110 -6.14 4.11 -0.48
C ILE A 110 -6.10 5.59 -0.10
N GLN A 111 -7.26 6.28 -0.05
CA GLN A 111 -7.28 7.70 0.29
C GLN A 111 -6.84 7.92 1.74
N GLU A 112 -7.32 7.10 2.67
CA GLU A 112 -6.95 7.18 4.08
C GLU A 112 -5.44 6.90 4.29
N MET A 113 -4.88 5.93 3.55
CA MET A 113 -3.42 5.70 3.52
C MET A 113 -2.67 6.97 3.12
N CYS A 114 -3.08 7.61 2.02
CA CYS A 114 -2.43 8.81 1.52
C CYS A 114 -2.56 9.98 2.49
N ASP A 115 -3.75 10.17 3.10
CA ASP A 115 -4.02 11.23 4.07
C ASP A 115 -3.15 11.06 5.33
N ASP A 116 -3.05 9.84 5.85
CA ASP A 116 -2.26 9.54 7.03
C ASP A 116 -0.75 9.68 6.77
N VAL A 117 -0.26 9.21 5.63
CA VAL A 117 1.15 9.39 5.22
C VAL A 117 1.45 10.88 5.04
N TRP A 118 0.58 11.64 4.38
CA TRP A 118 0.77 13.07 4.21
C TRP A 118 0.77 13.83 5.53
N ARG A 119 -0.17 13.52 6.42
CA ARG A 119 -0.26 14.10 7.76
C ARG A 119 1.01 13.86 8.58
N TRP A 120 1.54 12.62 8.53
CA TRP A 120 2.76 12.28 9.24
C TRP A 120 3.98 12.97 8.63
N GLN A 121 4.17 12.84 7.32
CA GLN A 121 5.34 13.35 6.63
C GLN A 121 5.43 14.88 6.63
N SER A 122 4.29 15.58 6.59
CA SER A 122 4.27 17.04 6.67
C SER A 122 4.68 17.57 8.05
N LYS A 123 4.43 16.80 9.11
CA LYS A 123 4.88 17.12 10.47
C LYS A 123 6.32 16.68 10.77
N ASN A 124 6.80 15.67 10.03
CA ASN A 124 8.10 15.04 10.22
C ASN A 124 8.91 15.05 8.91
N PRO A 125 9.26 16.21 8.34
CA PRO A 125 9.88 16.29 7.01
C PRO A 125 11.23 15.61 6.92
N ASN A 126 11.94 15.46 8.04
CA ASN A 126 13.26 14.82 8.14
C ASN A 126 13.23 13.48 8.87
N GLY A 127 12.04 12.91 9.08
CA GLY A 127 11.83 11.70 9.86
C GLY A 127 11.55 11.99 11.32
N PHE A 128 11.54 10.94 12.13
CA PHE A 128 11.37 11.06 13.58
C PHE A 128 12.69 11.53 14.20
N HIS A 129 12.66 12.59 14.97
CA HIS A 129 13.77 13.05 15.80
C HIS A 129 13.42 12.75 17.25
N GLU A 130 14.24 11.98 17.93
CA GLU A 130 14.24 11.93 19.38
C GLU A 130 14.76 13.29 19.89
N GLU A 131 13.99 13.96 20.75
CA GLU A 131 14.45 15.13 21.50
C GLU A 131 15.44 14.73 22.60
#